data_c6a96b6632dfc2874d0874d90e86a62e
#
_entry.id   c6a96b6632dfc2874d0874d90e86a62e
#
_cell.length_a   1.000
_cell.length_b   1.000
_cell.length_c   1.000
_cell.angle_alpha   90.00
_cell.angle_beta   90.00
_cell.angle_gamma   90.00
#
_symmetry.space_group_name_H-M   'P 1'
#
loop_
_entity.id
_entity.type
_entity.pdbx_description
1 polymer ?
#
loop_
_entity_poly.entity_id
_entity_poly.type
_entity_poly.pdbx_seq_one_letter_code
_entity_poly.pdbx_strand_id
1 'polypeptide(L)'
;MTEAYKLAGVDIDAGERAVELMKASIAKTRRKEVIGDLGGFAGLFDASALKNMQKPLLATSTDGVGTKTDLARKLGKYDTIGEDLVAMVVDDLVVCGAEPLFMTDYIAVGKVFPERVAQIVSEIGRAHV
;
A
#
# COMPACT_ATOMS: atom_id res chain seq x y z
N MET A 1 -18.94 -15.88 -11.83
CA MET A 1 -19.30 -15.43 -10.46
C MET A 1 -20.78 -15.08 -10.41
N THR A 2 -21.45 -15.34 -9.30
CA THR A 2 -22.88 -15.06 -9.19
C THR A 2 -23.10 -13.54 -9.10
N GLU A 3 -24.11 -13.03 -9.78
CA GLU A 3 -24.56 -11.63 -9.75
C GLU A 3 -24.68 -11.08 -8.31
N ALA A 4 -25.06 -11.96 -7.36
CA ALA A 4 -25.16 -11.61 -5.94
C ALA A 4 -23.88 -11.07 -5.31
N TYR A 5 -22.70 -11.58 -5.68
CA TYR A 5 -21.42 -11.06 -5.17
C TYR A 5 -21.13 -9.65 -5.71
N LYS A 6 -21.39 -9.41 -7.00
CA LYS A 6 -21.23 -8.06 -7.60
C LYS A 6 -22.19 -7.05 -6.95
N LEU A 7 -23.43 -7.44 -6.69
CA LEU A 7 -24.42 -6.61 -6.01
C LEU A 7 -24.01 -6.30 -4.56
N ALA A 8 -23.31 -7.22 -3.89
CA ALA A 8 -22.75 -7.02 -2.56
C ALA A 8 -21.44 -6.20 -2.54
N GLY A 9 -20.98 -5.69 -3.67
CA GLY A 9 -19.76 -4.89 -3.78
C GLY A 9 -18.47 -5.71 -4.00
N VAL A 10 -18.58 -7.03 -4.11
CA VAL A 10 -17.44 -7.92 -4.38
C VAL A 10 -17.36 -8.19 -5.89
N ASP A 11 -16.56 -7.39 -6.57
CA ASP A 11 -16.29 -7.53 -8.00
C ASP A 11 -14.83 -7.98 -8.22
N ILE A 12 -14.64 -9.27 -8.50
CA ILE A 12 -13.32 -9.86 -8.71
C ILE A 12 -12.67 -9.30 -9.98
N ASP A 13 -13.43 -9.12 -11.05
CA ASP A 13 -12.90 -8.61 -12.32
C ASP A 13 -12.35 -7.18 -12.12
N ALA A 14 -13.08 -6.35 -11.34
CA ALA A 14 -12.61 -5.02 -10.96
C ALA A 14 -11.36 -5.08 -10.05
N GLY A 15 -11.29 -6.04 -9.12
CA GLY A 15 -10.11 -6.29 -8.30
C GLY A 15 -8.89 -6.67 -9.12
N GLU A 16 -9.02 -7.62 -10.03
CA GLU A 16 -7.95 -8.05 -10.94
C GLU A 16 -7.48 -6.89 -11.84
N ARG A 17 -8.41 -6.10 -12.34
CA ARG A 17 -8.10 -4.90 -13.14
C ARG A 17 -7.34 -3.86 -12.32
N ALA A 18 -7.70 -3.63 -11.07
CA ALA A 18 -6.98 -2.72 -10.17
C ALA A 18 -5.54 -3.20 -9.97
N VAL A 19 -5.34 -4.49 -9.67
CA VAL A 19 -4.00 -5.09 -9.51
C VAL A 19 -3.17 -4.91 -10.78
N GLU A 20 -3.73 -5.16 -11.96
CA GLU A 20 -3.01 -4.97 -13.22
C GLU A 20 -2.54 -3.53 -13.42
N LEU A 21 -3.39 -2.56 -13.14
CA LEU A 21 -3.07 -1.14 -13.25
C LEU A 21 -1.99 -0.68 -12.26
N MET A 22 -1.89 -1.33 -11.10
CA MET A 22 -0.92 -0.98 -10.04
C MET A 22 0.48 -1.56 -10.27
N LYS A 23 0.61 -2.65 -11.03
CA LYS A 23 1.87 -3.40 -11.19
C LYS A 23 3.08 -2.53 -11.47
N ALA A 24 2.96 -1.60 -12.42
CA ALA A 24 4.07 -0.75 -12.83
C ALA A 24 4.52 0.22 -11.73
N SER A 25 3.57 0.74 -10.94
CA SER A 25 3.87 1.64 -9.81
C SER A 25 4.52 0.88 -8.66
N ILE A 26 4.00 -0.29 -8.32
CA ILE A 26 4.56 -1.14 -7.27
C ILE A 26 5.96 -1.64 -7.64
N ALA A 27 6.19 -1.98 -8.91
CA ALA A 27 7.51 -2.41 -9.36
C ALA A 27 8.62 -1.36 -9.12
N LYS A 28 8.28 -0.06 -9.14
CA LYS A 28 9.23 1.04 -8.89
C LYS A 28 9.66 1.14 -7.42
N THR A 29 8.84 0.66 -6.48
CA THR A 29 9.13 0.72 -5.05
C THR A 29 9.91 -0.50 -4.55
N ARG A 30 10.19 -1.45 -5.44
CA ARG A 30 10.69 -2.76 -5.06
C ARG A 30 12.15 -2.70 -4.66
N ARG A 31 12.45 -3.07 -3.43
CA ARG A 31 13.81 -3.31 -2.93
C ARG A 31 14.22 -4.77 -3.24
N LYS A 32 15.53 -5.02 -3.29
CA LYS A 32 16.08 -6.38 -3.52
C LYS A 32 15.70 -7.39 -2.44
N GLU A 33 15.42 -6.91 -1.23
CA GLU A 33 15.00 -7.73 -0.09
C GLU A 33 13.54 -8.18 -0.18
N VAL A 34 12.72 -7.56 -1.02
CA VAL A 34 11.32 -7.97 -1.23
C VAL A 34 11.29 -9.17 -2.16
N ILE A 35 10.84 -10.32 -1.66
CA ILE A 35 10.80 -11.60 -2.37
C ILE A 35 9.37 -11.90 -2.83
N GLY A 36 9.25 -12.46 -4.03
CA GLY A 36 7.96 -12.86 -4.61
C GLY A 36 7.36 -11.80 -5.51
N ASP A 37 6.24 -12.11 -6.13
CA ASP A 37 5.49 -11.20 -7.02
C ASP A 37 4.19 -10.75 -6.40
N LEU A 38 3.57 -9.73 -7.01
CA LEU A 38 2.26 -9.24 -6.64
C LEU A 38 1.20 -10.35 -6.85
N GLY A 39 0.33 -10.54 -5.85
CA GLY A 39 -0.76 -11.52 -5.92
C GLY A 39 -0.55 -12.78 -5.08
N GLY A 40 0.56 -12.88 -4.35
CA GLY A 40 0.74 -13.91 -3.32
C GLY A 40 -0.14 -13.68 -2.08
N PHE A 41 -0.31 -14.71 -1.26
CA PHE A 41 -1.07 -14.61 -0.01
C PHE A 41 -0.33 -13.88 1.11
N ALA A 42 0.99 -13.75 1.01
CA ALA A 42 1.82 -13.03 1.97
C ALA A 42 3.00 -12.36 1.25
N GLY A 43 3.37 -11.19 1.74
CA GLY A 43 4.63 -10.55 1.37
C GLY A 43 5.79 -11.23 2.09
N LEU A 44 6.91 -11.42 1.39
CA LEU A 44 8.15 -11.93 1.95
C LEU A 44 9.24 -10.87 1.88
N PHE A 45 10.00 -10.73 2.96
CA PHE A 45 11.13 -9.83 3.05
C PHE A 45 12.37 -10.58 3.55
N ASP A 46 13.49 -10.46 2.85
CA ASP A 46 14.76 -11.04 3.28
C ASP A 46 15.35 -10.23 4.45
N ALA A 47 15.19 -10.75 5.65
CA ALA A 47 15.71 -10.17 6.87
C ALA A 47 17.15 -10.62 7.21
N SER A 48 17.89 -11.16 6.26
CA SER A 48 19.26 -11.70 6.50
C SER A 48 20.24 -10.67 7.05
N ALA A 49 20.04 -9.39 6.72
CA ALA A 49 20.87 -8.31 7.24
C ALA A 49 20.84 -8.19 8.79
N LEU A 50 19.74 -8.60 9.42
CA LEU A 50 19.58 -8.57 10.87
C LEU A 50 20.56 -9.52 11.60
N LYS A 51 21.09 -10.54 10.93
CA LYS A 51 22.08 -11.48 11.49
C LYS A 51 23.37 -10.78 11.96
N ASN A 52 23.67 -9.62 11.39
CA ASN A 52 24.88 -8.86 11.72
C ASN A 52 24.71 -7.91 12.92
N MET A 53 23.51 -7.84 13.49
CA MET A 53 23.17 -6.99 14.61
C MET A 53 23.28 -7.77 15.93
N GLN A 54 23.88 -7.15 16.95
CA GLN A 54 23.96 -7.75 18.28
C GLN A 54 22.58 -7.88 18.95
N LYS A 55 21.71 -6.88 18.73
CA LYS A 55 20.35 -6.84 19.26
C LYS A 55 19.42 -6.23 18.21
N PRO A 56 18.95 -7.02 17.25
CA PRO A 56 18.02 -6.51 16.23
C PRO A 56 16.67 -6.16 16.88
N LEU A 57 16.18 -4.96 16.60
CA LEU A 57 14.85 -4.51 16.99
C LEU A 57 14.05 -4.22 15.73
N LEU A 58 12.78 -4.61 15.74
CA LEU A 58 11.80 -4.26 14.70
C LEU A 58 10.83 -3.24 15.29
N ALA A 59 10.68 -2.11 14.62
CA ALA A 59 9.63 -1.15 14.89
C ALA A 59 8.49 -1.35 13.87
N THR A 60 7.26 -1.17 14.32
CA THR A 60 6.08 -1.20 13.43
C THR A 60 5.21 0.00 13.73
N SER A 61 4.64 0.60 12.70
CA SER A 61 3.60 1.61 12.79
C SER A 61 2.41 1.20 11.94
N THR A 62 1.22 1.59 12.36
CA THR A 62 -0.02 1.41 11.61
C THR A 62 -0.87 2.66 11.81
N ASP A 63 -1.08 3.41 10.75
CA ASP A 63 -1.90 4.60 10.77
C ASP A 63 -2.74 4.69 9.48
N GLY A 64 -3.71 5.59 9.48
CA GLY A 64 -4.59 5.85 8.34
C GLY A 64 -4.66 7.34 8.02
N VAL A 65 -5.00 7.65 6.76
CA VAL A 65 -5.04 9.05 6.31
C VAL A 65 -6.17 9.87 6.97
N GLY A 66 -7.15 9.21 7.59
CA GLY A 66 -8.21 9.87 8.35
C GLY A 66 -9.14 10.73 7.48
N THR A 67 -9.48 11.93 7.96
CA THR A 67 -10.48 12.81 7.34
C THR A 67 -10.08 13.35 5.97
N LYS A 68 -8.80 13.37 5.61
CA LYS A 68 -8.32 13.74 4.27
C LYS A 68 -8.89 12.84 3.17
N THR A 69 -9.21 11.58 3.49
CA THR A 69 -9.88 10.67 2.54
C THR A 69 -11.26 11.17 2.13
N ASP A 70 -12.01 11.81 3.04
CA ASP A 70 -13.31 12.38 2.70
C ASP A 70 -13.18 13.62 1.78
N LEU A 71 -12.14 14.43 1.98
CA LEU A 71 -11.83 15.54 1.08
C LEU A 71 -11.45 15.03 -0.32
N ALA A 72 -10.58 14.04 -0.40
CA ALA A 72 -10.19 13.40 -1.66
C ALA A 72 -11.42 12.87 -2.41
N ARG A 73 -12.32 12.21 -1.69
CA ARG A 73 -13.59 11.70 -2.22
C ARG A 73 -14.51 12.82 -2.74
N LYS A 74 -14.69 13.91 -1.98
CA LYS A 74 -15.54 15.04 -2.36
C LYS A 74 -15.00 15.79 -3.57
N LEU A 75 -13.69 15.92 -3.67
CA LEU A 75 -13.01 16.59 -4.77
C LEU A 75 -12.79 15.70 -5.99
N GLY A 76 -12.99 14.38 -5.85
CA GLY A 76 -12.64 13.41 -6.89
C GLY A 76 -11.14 13.33 -7.18
N LYS A 77 -10.28 13.76 -6.23
CA LYS A 77 -8.84 13.85 -6.38
C LYS A 77 -8.14 12.81 -5.50
N TYR A 78 -7.50 11.83 -6.12
CA TYR A 78 -6.89 10.67 -5.44
C TYR A 78 -5.38 10.56 -5.66
N ASP A 79 -4.81 11.47 -6.44
CA ASP A 79 -3.42 11.49 -6.89
C ASP A 79 -2.48 12.21 -5.91
N THR A 80 -2.83 12.30 -4.65
CA THR A 80 -2.00 12.86 -3.57
C THR A 80 -2.14 12.09 -2.26
N ILE A 81 -3.26 11.40 -2.08
CA ILE A 81 -3.61 10.78 -0.79
C ILE A 81 -2.68 9.62 -0.41
N GLY A 82 -2.05 8.97 -1.39
CA GLY A 82 -1.06 7.92 -1.16
C GLY A 82 0.22 8.44 -0.51
N GLU A 83 0.65 9.65 -0.84
CA GLU A 83 1.79 10.30 -0.18
C GLU A 83 1.49 10.57 1.29
N ASP A 84 0.28 11.05 1.61
CA ASP A 84 -0.16 11.25 2.99
C ASP A 84 -0.11 9.94 3.79
N LEU A 85 -0.52 8.82 3.20
CA LEU A 85 -0.48 7.51 3.86
C LEU A 85 0.95 7.12 4.24
N VAL A 86 1.88 7.25 3.30
CA VAL A 86 3.30 6.92 3.56
C VAL A 86 3.87 7.83 4.65
N ALA A 87 3.61 9.13 4.57
CA ALA A 87 4.07 10.10 5.57
C ALA A 87 3.57 9.75 6.97
N MET A 88 2.27 9.45 7.15
CA MET A 88 1.68 9.09 8.43
C MET A 88 2.38 7.89 9.08
N VAL A 89 2.71 6.87 8.30
CA VAL A 89 3.33 5.65 8.81
C VAL A 89 4.85 5.81 9.01
N VAL A 90 5.53 6.49 8.08
CA VAL A 90 6.99 6.63 8.10
C VAL A 90 7.45 7.61 9.18
N ASP A 91 6.71 8.68 9.43
CA ASP A 91 7.06 9.66 10.47
C ASP A 91 7.17 9.01 11.85
N ASP A 92 6.28 8.07 12.20
CA ASP A 92 6.34 7.32 13.44
C ASP A 92 7.62 6.47 13.55
N LEU A 93 8.08 5.91 12.46
CA LEU A 93 9.33 5.14 12.43
C LEU A 93 10.55 6.04 12.57
N VAL A 94 10.56 7.16 11.86
CA VAL A 94 11.68 8.11 11.84
C VAL A 94 11.91 8.73 13.21
N VAL A 95 10.84 9.12 13.93
CA VAL A 95 10.98 9.67 15.29
C VAL A 95 11.51 8.66 16.31
N CYS A 96 11.37 7.37 16.03
CA CYS A 96 11.96 6.28 16.80
C CYS A 96 13.40 5.93 16.34
N GLY A 97 13.91 6.58 15.31
CA GLY A 97 15.22 6.28 14.72
C GLY A 97 15.25 4.96 13.93
N ALA A 98 14.09 4.48 13.47
CA ALA A 98 13.99 3.25 12.69
C ALA A 98 14.05 3.54 11.19
N GLU A 99 14.69 2.64 10.44
CA GLU A 99 14.71 2.67 8.97
C GLU A 99 13.46 1.97 8.43
N PRO A 100 12.65 2.61 7.55
CA PRO A 100 11.56 1.94 6.85
C PRO A 100 12.10 0.83 5.95
N LEU A 101 11.59 -0.38 6.10
CA LEU A 101 12.01 -1.54 5.32
C LEU A 101 11.00 -1.91 4.24
N PHE A 102 9.75 -2.00 4.61
CA PHE A 102 8.61 -2.27 3.73
C PHE A 102 7.32 -1.77 4.37
N MET A 103 6.29 -1.61 3.58
CA MET A 103 4.96 -1.24 4.03
C MET A 103 3.92 -2.23 3.47
N THR A 104 2.91 -2.50 4.27
CA THR A 104 1.67 -3.13 3.79
C THR A 104 0.55 -2.11 3.89
N ASP A 105 -0.25 -1.99 2.85
CA ASP A 105 -1.40 -1.10 2.82
C ASP A 105 -2.71 -1.88 2.72
N TYR A 106 -3.78 -1.27 3.20
CA TYR A 106 -5.13 -1.79 3.11
C TYR A 106 -6.10 -0.69 2.68
N ILE A 107 -6.73 -0.88 1.52
CA ILE A 107 -7.67 0.08 0.95
C ILE A 107 -9.09 -0.47 1.11
N ALA A 108 -9.83 0.03 2.10
CA ALA A 108 -11.23 -0.33 2.33
C ALA A 108 -12.15 0.55 1.49
N VAL A 109 -12.95 -0.06 0.64
CA VAL A 109 -13.91 0.64 -0.24
C VAL A 109 -15.23 -0.10 -0.30
N GLY A 110 -16.34 0.64 -0.43
CA GLY A 110 -17.66 0.05 -0.64
C GLY A 110 -17.84 -0.53 -2.06
N LYS A 111 -17.08 -0.01 -3.03
CA LYS A 111 -17.02 -0.49 -4.41
C LYS A 111 -15.65 -0.23 -5.00
N VAL A 112 -15.10 -1.23 -5.69
CA VAL A 112 -13.81 -1.08 -6.37
C VAL A 112 -13.99 -0.30 -7.66
N PHE A 113 -13.22 0.79 -7.79
CA PHE A 113 -13.02 1.54 -9.02
C PHE A 113 -11.53 1.42 -9.39
N PRO A 114 -11.16 0.55 -10.34
CA PRO A 114 -9.77 0.15 -10.60
C PRO A 114 -8.83 1.33 -10.82
N GLU A 115 -9.23 2.30 -11.64
CA GLU A 115 -8.42 3.47 -11.96
C GLU A 115 -8.18 4.37 -10.74
N ARG A 116 -9.17 4.49 -9.86
CA ARG A 116 -9.06 5.26 -8.62
C ARG A 116 -8.09 4.59 -7.63
N VAL A 117 -8.20 3.28 -7.47
CA VAL A 117 -7.27 2.51 -6.64
C VAL A 117 -5.85 2.63 -7.19
N ALA A 118 -5.68 2.53 -8.50
CA ALA A 118 -4.38 2.69 -9.14
C ALA A 118 -3.78 4.09 -8.93
N GLN A 119 -4.59 5.16 -8.95
CA GLN A 119 -4.13 6.51 -8.63
C GLN A 119 -3.59 6.60 -7.20
N ILE A 120 -4.31 6.06 -6.21
CA ILE A 120 -3.86 6.06 -4.81
C ILE A 120 -2.52 5.33 -4.69
N VAL A 121 -2.41 4.13 -5.26
CA VAL A 121 -1.19 3.30 -5.15
C VAL A 121 -0.01 3.91 -5.91
N SER A 122 -0.25 4.64 -7.00
CA SER A 122 0.85 5.32 -7.72
C SER A 122 1.57 6.34 -6.84
N GLU A 123 0.84 7.01 -5.95
CA GLU A 123 1.39 8.03 -5.05
C GLU A 123 2.08 7.41 -3.83
N ILE A 124 1.62 6.26 -3.35
CA ILE A 124 2.36 5.45 -2.37
C ILE A 124 3.77 5.15 -2.92
N GLY A 125 3.85 4.80 -4.21
CA GLY A 125 5.12 4.56 -4.89
C GLY A 125 6.00 5.80 -5.03
N ARG A 126 5.42 6.98 -5.25
CA ARG A 126 6.18 8.25 -5.37
C ARG A 126 6.84 8.68 -4.07
N ALA A 127 6.18 8.47 -2.94
CA ALA A 127 6.74 8.82 -1.64
C ALA A 127 7.95 7.95 -1.23
N HIS A 128 8.28 6.94 -2.00
CA HIS A 128 9.35 5.97 -1.72
C HIS A 128 10.69 6.31 -2.40
N VAL A 129 10.79 7.41 -3.12
CA VAL A 129 11.99 7.82 -3.90
C VAL A 129 12.86 8.77 -3.13
#